data_64a3980ee578a189573348d82caf57a4
#
_entry.id   64a3980ee578a189573348d82caf57a4
#
_cell.length_a   1.000
_cell.length_b   1.000
_cell.length_c   1.000
_cell.angle_alpha   90.00
_cell.angle_beta   90.00
_cell.angle_gamma   90.00
#
_symmetry.space_group_name_H-M   'P 1'
#
loop_
_entity.id
_entity.type
_entity.pdbx_description
1 polymer ?
#
loop_
_entity_poly.entity_id
_entity_poly.type
_entity_poly.pdbx_seq_one_letter_code
_entity_poly.pdbx_strand_id
1 'polypeptide(L)'
;FSMAMPPPNETAVLHLGSMLFVTLQDIIARYQRQKGKDVLWLPGTDHAALATNAIIEMRLTEQGTDKHAVGREEFIKLVKEFVGNNRDIILLQLRAMGASCDWSRGRYTLD
;
A
#
# COMPACT_ATOMS: atom_id res chain seq x y z
N PHE A 1 16.46 -13.79 10.63
CA PHE A 1 15.93 -13.81 9.27
C PHE A 1 15.13 -12.53 9.02
N SER A 2 15.41 -11.83 7.91
CA SER A 2 14.68 -10.61 7.58
C SER A 2 14.15 -10.66 6.15
N MET A 3 13.01 -10.02 5.95
CA MET A 3 12.30 -9.96 4.67
C MET A 3 11.50 -8.67 4.59
N ALA A 4 11.53 -7.99 3.45
CA ALA A 4 10.64 -6.86 3.17
C ALA A 4 9.41 -7.34 2.37
N MET A 5 8.24 -6.82 2.70
CA MET A 5 7.05 -7.02 1.90
C MET A 5 7.18 -6.20 0.62
N PRO A 6 6.97 -6.77 -0.59
CA PRO A 6 6.78 -5.96 -1.77
C PRO A 6 5.61 -5.00 -1.53
N PRO A 7 5.84 -3.66 -1.56
CA PRO A 7 4.84 -2.73 -1.09
C PRO A 7 3.67 -2.65 -2.09
N PRO A 8 2.44 -2.98 -1.70
CA PRO A 8 1.29 -2.81 -2.57
C PRO A 8 1.07 -1.34 -2.91
N ASN A 9 0.67 -1.09 -4.16
CA ASN A 9 0.36 0.24 -4.66
C ASN A 9 -0.94 0.78 -4.02
N GLU A 10 -0.91 2.01 -3.53
CA GLU A 10 -2.08 2.68 -2.92
C GLU A 10 -3.09 3.21 -3.96
N THR A 11 -3.14 2.59 -5.13
CA THR A 11 -4.06 2.94 -6.23
C THR A 11 -5.42 2.26 -6.13
N ALA A 12 -5.51 1.15 -5.40
CA ALA A 12 -6.73 0.36 -5.22
C ALA A 12 -6.63 -0.53 -3.98
N VAL A 13 -7.73 -1.20 -3.64
CA VAL A 13 -7.78 -2.28 -2.65
C VAL A 13 -6.94 -3.48 -3.10
N LEU A 14 -6.53 -4.34 -2.15
CA LEU A 14 -5.79 -5.55 -2.48
C LEU A 14 -6.62 -6.50 -3.35
N HIS A 15 -5.96 -7.11 -4.31
CA HIS A 15 -6.53 -8.15 -5.17
C HIS A 15 -5.93 -9.53 -4.85
N LEU A 16 -6.45 -10.60 -5.46
CA LEU A 16 -5.98 -11.98 -5.21
C LEU A 16 -4.48 -12.18 -5.39
N GLY A 17 -3.87 -11.50 -6.38
CA GLY A 17 -2.42 -11.54 -6.58
C GLY A 17 -1.65 -10.97 -5.39
N SER A 18 -2.13 -9.86 -4.81
CA SER A 18 -1.55 -9.27 -3.60
C SER A 18 -1.68 -10.23 -2.41
N MET A 19 -2.85 -10.85 -2.25
CA MET A 19 -3.09 -11.85 -1.20
C MET A 19 -2.16 -13.06 -1.34
N LEU A 20 -1.93 -13.53 -2.56
CA LEU A 20 -1.06 -14.67 -2.81
C LEU A 20 0.38 -14.39 -2.36
N PHE A 21 1.00 -13.29 -2.78
CA PHE A 21 2.38 -13.01 -2.39
C PHE A 21 2.52 -12.76 -0.88
N VAL A 22 1.55 -12.09 -0.25
CA VAL A 22 1.53 -11.89 1.21
C VAL A 22 1.45 -13.23 1.93
N THR A 23 0.56 -14.13 1.49
CA THR A 23 0.41 -15.46 2.07
C THR A 23 1.70 -16.29 1.96
N LEU A 24 2.34 -16.29 0.80
CA LEU A 24 3.60 -17.01 0.60
C LEU A 24 4.72 -16.48 1.52
N GLN A 25 4.83 -15.17 1.67
CA GLN A 25 5.78 -14.54 2.59
C GLN A 25 5.44 -14.84 4.05
N ASP A 26 4.18 -14.82 4.42
CA ASP A 26 3.74 -15.14 5.80
C ASP A 26 4.06 -16.59 6.17
N ILE A 27 3.86 -17.54 5.24
CA ILE A 27 4.26 -18.93 5.44
C ILE A 27 5.77 -19.02 5.74
N ILE A 28 6.60 -18.33 4.96
CA ILE A 28 8.06 -18.32 5.15
C ILE A 28 8.40 -17.71 6.52
N ALA A 29 7.81 -16.55 6.87
CA ALA A 29 8.06 -15.88 8.14
C ALA A 29 7.70 -16.79 9.33
N ARG A 30 6.51 -17.39 9.31
CA ARG A 30 6.05 -18.33 10.37
C ARG A 30 6.95 -19.56 10.46
N TYR A 31 7.32 -20.15 9.33
CA TYR A 31 8.22 -21.29 9.30
C TYR A 31 9.60 -20.98 9.91
N GLN A 32 10.18 -19.80 9.62
CA GLN A 32 11.44 -19.41 10.21
C GLN A 32 11.33 -19.18 11.74
N ARG A 33 10.21 -18.63 12.22
CA ARG A 33 9.93 -18.51 13.66
C ARG A 33 9.81 -19.87 14.34
N GLN A 34 9.14 -20.83 13.72
CA GLN A 34 9.05 -22.21 14.25
C GLN A 34 10.42 -22.89 14.34
N LYS A 35 11.38 -22.49 13.52
CA LYS A 35 12.78 -22.92 13.61
C LYS A 35 13.60 -22.20 14.70
N GLY A 36 12.97 -21.37 15.52
CA GLY A 36 13.62 -20.63 16.59
C GLY A 36 14.42 -19.41 16.14
N LYS A 37 14.18 -18.90 14.92
CA LYS A 37 14.87 -17.70 14.43
C LYS A 37 14.11 -16.44 14.82
N ASP A 38 14.86 -15.38 15.13
CA ASP A 38 14.31 -14.03 15.12
C ASP A 38 13.97 -13.65 13.68
N VAL A 39 12.72 -13.19 13.46
CA VAL A 39 12.21 -12.87 12.13
C VAL A 39 11.69 -11.46 12.10
N LEU A 40 12.30 -10.63 11.27
CA LEU A 40 11.77 -9.34 10.87
C LEU A 40 11.11 -9.46 9.48
N TRP A 41 9.80 -9.33 9.42
CA TRP A 41 9.08 -9.14 8.16
C TRP A 41 8.49 -7.73 8.15
N LEU A 42 9.11 -6.86 7.32
CA LEU A 42 8.83 -5.43 7.27
C LEU A 42 7.67 -5.14 6.31
N PRO A 43 6.52 -4.61 6.79
CA PRO A 43 5.44 -4.19 5.91
C PRO A 43 5.71 -2.83 5.29
N GLY A 44 5.10 -2.57 4.12
CA GLY A 44 5.18 -1.28 3.45
C GLY A 44 4.07 -1.09 2.44
N THR A 45 3.89 0.16 1.99
CA THR A 45 2.98 0.55 0.91
C THR A 45 3.68 1.47 -0.08
N ASP A 46 3.20 1.50 -1.33
CA ASP A 46 3.80 2.28 -2.41
C ASP A 46 2.85 3.38 -2.92
N HIS A 47 3.40 4.59 -3.02
CA HIS A 47 2.67 5.74 -3.56
C HIS A 47 2.23 5.55 -5.02
N ALA A 48 3.02 4.83 -5.84
CA ALA A 48 2.74 4.57 -7.26
C ALA A 48 2.37 5.84 -8.05
N ALA A 49 3.19 6.87 -7.94
CA ALA A 49 2.91 8.27 -8.32
C ALA A 49 2.21 8.45 -9.67
N LEU A 50 2.71 7.81 -10.75
CA LEU A 50 2.12 7.95 -12.10
C LEU A 50 0.70 7.40 -12.16
N ALA A 51 0.48 6.22 -11.60
CA ALA A 51 -0.83 5.57 -11.62
C ALA A 51 -1.83 6.35 -10.75
N THR A 52 -1.41 6.80 -9.57
CA THR A 52 -2.24 7.62 -8.68
C THR A 52 -2.66 8.93 -9.34
N ASN A 53 -1.72 9.65 -9.95
CA ASN A 53 -2.01 10.90 -10.65
C ASN A 53 -3.01 10.68 -11.80
N ALA A 54 -2.83 9.62 -12.60
CA ALA A 54 -3.73 9.29 -13.70
C ALA A 54 -5.17 9.02 -13.20
N ILE A 55 -5.34 8.34 -12.07
CA ILE A 55 -6.65 8.09 -11.47
C ILE A 55 -7.31 9.41 -11.04
N ILE A 56 -6.57 10.31 -10.40
CA ILE A 56 -7.12 11.60 -9.98
C ILE A 56 -7.45 12.48 -11.18
N GLU A 57 -6.61 12.52 -12.22
CA GLU A 57 -6.88 13.24 -13.46
C GLU A 57 -8.16 12.73 -14.14
N MET A 58 -8.34 11.40 -14.20
CA MET A 58 -9.54 10.80 -14.76
C MET A 58 -10.81 11.21 -13.98
N ARG A 59 -10.76 11.18 -12.63
CA ARG A 59 -11.87 11.62 -11.78
C ARG A 59 -12.23 13.09 -11.97
N LEU A 60 -11.23 13.96 -12.12
CA LEU A 60 -11.45 15.39 -12.39
C LEU A 60 -12.11 15.57 -13.76
N THR A 61 -11.69 14.82 -14.78
CA THR A 61 -12.31 14.86 -16.11
C THR A 61 -13.79 14.42 -16.06
N GLU A 62 -14.10 13.36 -15.31
CA GLU A 62 -15.49 12.92 -15.09
C GLU A 62 -16.37 13.99 -14.39
N GLN A 63 -15.75 14.84 -13.57
CA GLN A 63 -16.39 15.99 -12.91
C GLN A 63 -16.46 17.24 -13.79
N GLY A 64 -15.97 17.18 -15.03
CA GLY A 64 -15.99 18.30 -15.98
C GLY A 64 -14.90 19.34 -15.73
N THR A 65 -13.82 18.96 -15.04
CA THR A 65 -12.66 19.82 -14.75
C THR A 65 -11.34 19.11 -15.09
N ASP A 66 -10.21 19.77 -14.86
CA ASP A 66 -8.89 19.20 -15.08
C ASP A 66 -7.87 19.69 -14.02
N LYS A 67 -6.68 19.09 -14.02
CA LYS A 67 -5.62 19.42 -13.07
C LYS A 67 -5.12 20.87 -13.16
N HIS A 68 -5.24 21.51 -14.33
CA HIS A 68 -4.80 22.90 -14.51
C HIS A 68 -5.84 23.87 -13.95
N ALA A 69 -7.14 23.54 -14.10
CA ALA A 69 -8.24 24.32 -13.56
C ALA A 69 -8.27 24.30 -12.03
N VAL A 70 -8.05 23.13 -11.41
CA VAL A 70 -8.01 23.03 -9.93
C VAL A 70 -6.73 23.57 -9.32
N GLY A 71 -5.64 23.65 -10.10
CA GLY A 71 -4.33 24.11 -9.66
C GLY A 71 -3.53 23.05 -8.88
N ARG A 72 -2.21 23.31 -8.78
CA ARG A 72 -1.26 22.33 -8.21
C ARG A 72 -1.54 21.97 -6.75
N GLU A 73 -1.85 22.95 -5.92
CA GLU A 73 -2.02 22.72 -4.49
C GLU A 73 -3.23 21.84 -4.19
N GLU A 74 -4.37 22.12 -4.81
CA GLU A 74 -5.57 21.32 -4.64
C GLU A 74 -5.41 19.93 -5.25
N PHE A 75 -4.74 19.81 -6.40
CA PHE A 75 -4.43 18.52 -7.00
C PHE A 75 -3.58 17.65 -6.04
N ILE A 76 -2.54 18.20 -5.43
CA ILE A 76 -1.70 17.47 -4.45
C ILE A 76 -2.52 17.05 -3.22
N LYS A 77 -3.44 17.88 -2.76
CA LYS A 77 -4.32 17.56 -1.64
C LYS A 77 -5.24 16.38 -1.97
N LEU A 78 -5.87 16.39 -3.15
CA LEU A 78 -6.69 15.27 -3.64
C LEU A 78 -5.90 13.97 -3.74
N VAL A 79 -4.66 14.03 -4.25
CA VAL A 79 -3.77 12.87 -4.32
C VAL A 79 -3.46 12.34 -2.92
N LYS A 80 -3.09 13.20 -1.97
CA LYS A 80 -2.76 12.79 -0.60
C LYS A 80 -3.96 12.16 0.12
N GLU A 81 -5.14 12.71 -0.04
CA GLU A 81 -6.37 12.19 0.54
C GLU A 81 -6.72 10.81 -0.04
N PHE A 82 -6.65 10.67 -1.36
CA PHE A 82 -6.90 9.39 -2.04
C PHE A 82 -5.93 8.30 -1.59
N VAL A 83 -4.63 8.61 -1.57
CA VAL A 83 -3.57 7.69 -1.15
C VAL A 83 -3.74 7.31 0.33
N GLY A 84 -4.01 8.28 1.22
CA GLY A 84 -4.24 8.00 2.64
C GLY A 84 -5.41 7.05 2.87
N ASN A 85 -6.55 7.28 2.22
CA ASN A 85 -7.72 6.42 2.33
C ASN A 85 -7.44 4.99 1.84
N ASN A 86 -6.75 4.84 0.70
CA ASN A 86 -6.41 3.52 0.18
C ASN A 86 -5.38 2.80 1.06
N ARG A 87 -4.40 3.51 1.61
CA ARG A 87 -3.43 2.96 2.57
C ARG A 87 -4.14 2.34 3.76
N ASP A 88 -5.06 3.05 4.37
CA ASP A 88 -5.80 2.56 5.54
C ASP A 88 -6.58 1.29 5.21
N ILE A 89 -7.23 1.25 4.05
CA ILE A 89 -7.94 0.05 3.57
C ILE A 89 -6.97 -1.12 3.37
N ILE A 90 -5.85 -0.89 2.70
CA ILE A 90 -4.82 -1.91 2.45
C ILE A 90 -4.30 -2.49 3.78
N LEU A 91 -3.96 -1.63 4.73
CA LEU A 91 -3.48 -2.06 6.04
C LEU A 91 -4.53 -2.87 6.81
N LEU A 92 -5.80 -2.47 6.75
CA LEU A 92 -6.91 -3.23 7.32
C LEU A 92 -7.06 -4.61 6.66
N GLN A 93 -6.98 -4.68 5.33
CA GLN A 93 -7.05 -5.94 4.60
C GLN A 93 -5.89 -6.88 4.94
N LEU A 94 -4.66 -6.37 5.00
CA LEU A 94 -3.48 -7.15 5.42
C LEU A 94 -3.61 -7.69 6.86
N ARG A 95 -4.17 -6.88 7.77
CA ARG A 95 -4.46 -7.32 9.15
C ARG A 95 -5.55 -8.38 9.18
N ALA A 96 -6.62 -8.22 8.40
CA ALA A 96 -7.71 -9.18 8.31
C ALA A 96 -7.24 -10.54 7.75
N MET A 97 -6.26 -10.54 6.85
CA MET A 97 -5.59 -11.76 6.37
C MET A 97 -4.75 -12.44 7.45
N GLY A 98 -4.45 -11.78 8.56
CA GLY A 98 -3.58 -12.28 9.61
C GLY A 98 -2.10 -12.22 9.28
N ALA A 99 -1.67 -11.32 8.39
CA ALA A 99 -0.26 -11.15 8.06
C ALA A 99 0.58 -10.87 9.32
N SER A 100 1.58 -11.71 9.59
CA SER A 100 2.38 -11.69 10.82
C SER A 100 3.63 -10.80 10.71
N CYS A 101 3.54 -9.73 9.93
CA CYS A 101 4.61 -8.75 9.78
C CYS A 101 4.77 -7.85 11.02
N ASP A 102 5.88 -7.13 11.12
CA ASP A 102 6.11 -6.16 12.19
C ASP A 102 5.40 -4.83 11.89
N TRP A 103 4.18 -4.73 12.38
CA TRP A 103 3.32 -3.56 12.19
C TRP A 103 3.87 -2.27 12.81
N SER A 104 4.80 -2.35 13.77
CA SER A 104 5.41 -1.20 14.42
C SER A 104 6.44 -0.49 13.52
N ARG A 105 6.93 -1.19 12.50
CA ARG A 105 7.97 -0.74 11.57
C ARG A 105 7.47 -0.54 10.15
N GLY A 106 6.18 -0.37 9.95
CA GLY A 106 5.61 -0.06 8.63
C GLY A 106 6.31 1.10 7.96
N ARG A 107 6.51 1.02 6.64
CA ARG A 107 7.15 2.04 5.83
C ARG A 107 6.28 2.43 4.64
N TYR A 108 6.47 3.63 4.18
CA TYR A 108 5.86 4.16 2.99
C TYR A 108 6.95 4.69 2.05
N THR A 109 6.78 4.56 0.76
CA THR A 109 7.84 4.92 -0.22
C THR A 109 8.19 6.42 -0.26
N LEU A 110 7.39 7.28 0.38
CA LEU A 110 7.67 8.72 0.52
C LEU A 110 7.96 9.15 1.96
N ASP A 111 8.28 8.21 2.87
CA ASP A 111 8.74 8.53 4.24
C ASP A 111 10.11 9.24 4.24
#